data_22a657dd77c33162d41785196d8d0ab6
#
_entry.id   22a657dd77c33162d41785196d8d0ab6
#
_cell.length_a   1.000
_cell.length_b   1.000
_cell.length_c   1.000
_cell.angle_alpha   90.00
_cell.angle_beta   90.00
_cell.angle_gamma   90.00
#
_symmetry.space_group_name_H-M   'P 1'
#
loop_
_entity.id
_entity.type
_entity.pdbx_description
1 polymer ?
#
loop_
_entity_poly.entity_id
_entity_poly.type
_entity_poly.pdbx_seq_one_letter_code
_entity_poly.pdbx_strand_id
1 'polypeptide(L)'
;PKPQFGNPRPRVFRLEEDEALINRLGFNNQGCEEISLRIKKNKPKGLLGINIGPNKDSSDRIKDYTTCLKKFINLANYITINISSPNTENLRDFHKTSELNNLIKTILEEKNNSNSSIPIAVKISPDLSSNQVEKISQILIDNKIETIIISNSTDRNREGLTNMNRFEKGGLSGKPIEKISNRVINEIYNLVGKQIKIIGVGGV
;
A
#
# COMPACT_ATOMS: atom_id res chain seq x y z
N PRO A 1 -11.84 7.18 -1.42
CA PRO A 1 -12.56 8.16 -2.27
C PRO A 1 -13.09 9.36 -1.48
N LYS A 2 -13.86 9.11 -0.40
CA LYS A 2 -14.44 10.15 0.45
C LYS A 2 -13.41 10.71 1.45
N PRO A 3 -13.59 11.95 1.95
CA PRO A 3 -12.77 12.46 3.04
C PRO A 3 -12.80 11.56 4.27
N GLN A 4 -11.66 11.44 4.95
CA GLN A 4 -11.54 10.68 6.21
C GLN A 4 -10.73 11.48 7.21
N PHE A 5 -11.20 11.59 8.45
CA PHE A 5 -10.44 12.23 9.54
C PHE A 5 -9.29 11.36 10.05
N GLY A 6 -9.36 10.06 9.77
CA GLY A 6 -8.46 9.06 10.32
C GLY A 6 -8.80 8.70 11.77
N ASN A 7 -7.89 7.98 12.42
CA ASN A 7 -8.07 7.58 13.81
C ASN A 7 -7.88 8.76 14.80
N PRO A 8 -8.41 8.69 16.03
CA PRO A 8 -8.18 9.69 17.07
C PRO A 8 -6.69 9.92 17.36
N ARG A 9 -6.36 11.12 17.82
CA ARG A 9 -5.01 11.48 18.31
C ARG A 9 -4.84 11.09 19.78
N PRO A 10 -3.60 10.78 20.25
CA PRO A 10 -2.35 10.68 19.49
C PRO A 10 -2.34 9.44 18.59
N ARG A 11 -1.72 9.56 17.42
CA ARG A 11 -1.72 8.51 16.40
C ARG A 11 -0.37 8.33 15.67
N VAL A 12 0.66 9.02 16.14
CA VAL A 12 2.05 8.88 15.68
C VAL A 12 2.95 8.91 16.89
N PHE A 13 3.82 7.93 17.03
CA PHE A 13 4.71 7.73 18.17
C PHE A 13 6.13 7.47 17.66
N ARG A 14 7.08 8.28 18.10
CA ARG A 14 8.50 8.10 17.80
C ARG A 14 9.11 7.14 18.80
N LEU A 15 9.98 6.29 18.32
CA LEU A 15 10.79 5.35 19.10
C LEU A 15 12.25 5.67 18.74
N GLU A 16 12.80 6.72 19.33
CA GLU A 16 14.09 7.27 18.92
C GLU A 16 15.22 6.27 19.13
N GLU A 17 15.22 5.58 20.29
CA GLU A 17 16.22 4.56 20.63
C GLU A 17 16.20 3.37 19.68
N ASP A 18 15.05 3.10 19.06
CA ASP A 18 14.84 1.99 18.13
C ASP A 18 14.92 2.43 16.66
N GLU A 19 15.23 3.70 16.39
CA GLU A 19 15.21 4.28 15.03
C GLU A 19 13.89 3.96 14.30
N ALA A 20 12.76 4.11 15.01
CA ALA A 20 11.48 3.61 14.58
C ALA A 20 10.32 4.59 14.80
N LEU A 21 9.19 4.25 14.19
CA LEU A 21 7.95 5.01 14.32
C LEU A 21 6.76 4.05 14.32
N ILE A 22 5.83 4.26 15.25
CA ILE A 22 4.53 3.60 15.24
C ILE A 22 3.46 4.61 14.81
N ASN A 23 2.61 4.24 13.88
CA ASN A 23 1.49 5.05 13.46
C ASN A 23 0.19 4.26 13.36
N ARG A 24 -0.91 4.96 13.67
CA ARG A 24 -2.29 4.52 13.44
C ARG A 24 -3.10 5.64 12.78
N LEU A 25 -2.55 6.21 11.70
CA LEU A 25 -3.14 7.38 11.04
C LEU A 25 -4.56 7.13 10.52
N GLY A 26 -4.85 5.93 9.97
CA GLY A 26 -6.17 5.57 9.46
C GLY A 26 -6.55 6.30 8.17
N PHE A 27 -5.57 6.53 7.30
CA PHE A 27 -5.75 7.17 5.97
C PHE A 27 -6.46 8.52 6.02
N ASN A 28 -6.07 9.39 6.96
CA ASN A 28 -6.61 10.73 7.00
C ASN A 28 -6.31 11.50 5.71
N ASN A 29 -7.35 11.97 5.05
CA ASN A 29 -7.25 12.71 3.79
C ASN A 29 -8.53 13.49 3.48
N GLN A 30 -8.45 14.43 2.54
CA GLN A 30 -9.55 15.31 2.14
C GLN A 30 -10.45 14.73 1.03
N GLY A 31 -10.26 13.45 0.68
CA GLY A 31 -11.01 12.78 -0.39
C GLY A 31 -10.44 13.05 -1.79
N CYS A 32 -10.80 12.17 -2.72
CA CYS A 32 -10.22 12.18 -4.07
C CYS A 32 -10.60 13.44 -4.87
N GLU A 33 -11.77 14.04 -4.63
CA GLU A 33 -12.19 15.28 -5.30
C GLU A 33 -11.24 16.43 -4.97
N GLU A 34 -11.13 16.76 -3.68
CA GLU A 34 -10.30 17.88 -3.22
C GLU A 34 -8.83 17.68 -3.58
N ILE A 35 -8.32 16.45 -3.41
CA ILE A 35 -6.93 16.12 -3.76
C ILE A 35 -6.70 16.30 -5.26
N SER A 36 -7.62 15.85 -6.11
CA SER A 36 -7.47 16.00 -7.56
C SER A 36 -7.49 17.46 -8.02
N LEU A 37 -8.35 18.29 -7.42
CA LEU A 37 -8.38 19.74 -7.70
C LEU A 37 -7.07 20.42 -7.30
N ARG A 38 -6.54 20.06 -6.13
CA ARG A 38 -5.25 20.59 -5.65
C ARG A 38 -4.08 20.21 -6.57
N ILE A 39 -4.03 18.95 -7.04
CA ILE A 39 -3.00 18.49 -7.99
C ILE A 39 -3.13 19.24 -9.32
N LYS A 40 -4.34 19.42 -9.83
CA LYS A 40 -4.56 20.18 -11.06
C LYS A 40 -4.10 21.65 -10.95
N LYS A 41 -4.38 22.28 -9.81
CA LYS A 41 -3.97 23.65 -9.53
C LYS A 41 -2.46 23.79 -9.35
N ASN A 42 -1.83 22.83 -8.70
CA ASN A 42 -0.40 22.86 -8.35
C ASN A 42 0.26 21.56 -8.80
N LYS A 43 0.43 21.38 -10.12
CA LYS A 43 1.04 20.18 -10.69
C LYS A 43 2.48 20.02 -10.17
N PRO A 44 2.84 18.90 -9.53
CA PRO A 44 4.20 18.64 -9.09
C PRO A 44 5.19 18.65 -10.26
N LYS A 45 6.41 19.18 -10.04
CA LYS A 45 7.48 19.20 -11.06
C LYS A 45 8.15 17.83 -11.26
N GLY A 46 8.07 16.94 -10.24
CA GLY A 46 8.67 15.60 -10.26
C GLY A 46 7.66 14.51 -10.55
N LEU A 47 8.10 13.25 -10.35
CA LEU A 47 7.23 12.08 -10.48
C LEU A 47 6.20 12.06 -9.34
N LEU A 48 4.93 11.99 -9.72
CA LEU A 48 3.81 11.87 -8.80
C LEU A 48 3.24 10.46 -8.82
N GLY A 49 3.37 9.73 -7.72
CA GLY A 49 2.64 8.51 -7.47
C GLY A 49 1.42 8.76 -6.59
N ILE A 50 0.28 8.19 -6.94
CA ILE A 50 -0.92 8.26 -6.11
C ILE A 50 -1.20 6.89 -5.51
N ASN A 51 -1.25 6.85 -4.17
CA ASN A 51 -1.58 5.66 -3.40
C ASN A 51 -3.08 5.64 -3.12
N ILE A 52 -3.78 4.63 -3.63
CA ILE A 52 -5.23 4.50 -3.51
C ILE A 52 -5.62 3.30 -2.64
N GLY A 53 -6.75 3.43 -1.97
CA GLY A 53 -7.33 2.41 -1.12
C GLY A 53 -8.78 2.76 -0.75
N PRO A 54 -9.52 1.82 -0.13
CA PRO A 54 -10.91 2.04 0.24
C PRO A 54 -11.04 2.94 1.47
N ASN A 55 -12.20 3.55 1.62
CA ASN A 55 -12.61 4.16 2.88
C ASN A 55 -12.78 3.09 3.98
N LYS A 56 -12.60 3.48 5.24
CA LYS A 56 -12.72 2.56 6.39
C LYS A 56 -14.12 1.95 6.49
N ASP A 57 -15.15 2.75 6.19
CA ASP A 57 -16.57 2.41 6.23
C ASP A 57 -17.13 2.00 4.86
N SER A 58 -16.29 1.60 3.93
CA SER A 58 -16.70 1.22 2.58
C SER A 58 -17.55 -0.05 2.58
N SER A 59 -18.70 0.02 1.95
CA SER A 59 -19.55 -1.14 1.66
C SER A 59 -19.13 -1.89 0.38
N ASP A 60 -18.38 -1.21 -0.51
CA ASP A 60 -17.82 -1.77 -1.74
C ASP A 60 -16.40 -1.27 -1.94
N ARG A 61 -15.44 -2.02 -1.43
CA ARG A 61 -14.03 -1.66 -1.47
C ARG A 61 -13.46 -1.60 -2.87
N ILE A 62 -13.87 -2.50 -3.76
CA ILE A 62 -13.39 -2.54 -5.15
C ILE A 62 -13.83 -1.29 -5.89
N LYS A 63 -15.09 -0.87 -5.70
CA LYS A 63 -15.62 0.37 -6.23
C LYS A 63 -14.85 1.60 -5.74
N ASP A 64 -14.40 1.59 -4.50
CA ASP A 64 -13.57 2.68 -3.96
C ASP A 64 -12.23 2.80 -4.68
N TYR A 65 -11.57 1.67 -4.99
CA TYR A 65 -10.35 1.67 -5.79
C TYR A 65 -10.59 2.20 -7.20
N THR A 66 -11.63 1.72 -7.90
CA THR A 66 -11.93 2.17 -9.27
C THR A 66 -12.34 3.65 -9.31
N THR A 67 -13.06 4.13 -8.30
CA THR A 67 -13.40 5.56 -8.17
C THR A 67 -12.15 6.41 -8.05
N CYS A 68 -11.19 6.01 -7.20
CA CYS A 68 -9.92 6.72 -7.08
C CYS A 68 -9.09 6.61 -8.36
N LEU A 69 -9.03 5.42 -8.98
CA LEU A 69 -8.31 5.23 -10.23
C LEU A 69 -8.80 6.21 -11.30
N LYS A 70 -10.09 6.23 -11.59
CA LYS A 70 -10.72 7.16 -12.55
C LYS A 70 -10.34 8.63 -12.30
N LYS A 71 -10.32 9.01 -11.03
CA LYS A 71 -10.03 10.39 -10.64
C LYS A 71 -8.57 10.78 -10.90
N PHE A 72 -7.62 9.86 -10.70
CA PHE A 72 -6.20 10.17 -10.72
C PHE A 72 -5.44 9.65 -11.94
N ILE A 73 -6.05 8.82 -12.77
CA ILE A 73 -5.41 8.13 -13.91
C ILE A 73 -4.70 9.07 -14.89
N ASN A 74 -5.21 10.29 -15.06
CA ASN A 74 -4.62 11.32 -15.94
C ASN A 74 -3.85 12.41 -15.17
N LEU A 75 -3.68 12.25 -13.85
CA LEU A 75 -3.02 13.24 -12.99
C LEU A 75 -1.70 12.74 -12.42
N ALA A 76 -1.53 11.42 -12.34
CA ALA A 76 -0.36 10.77 -11.76
C ALA A 76 0.57 10.20 -12.82
N ASN A 77 1.82 9.91 -12.42
CA ASN A 77 2.78 9.17 -13.22
C ASN A 77 2.68 7.66 -13.00
N TYR A 78 2.19 7.24 -11.84
CA TYR A 78 1.83 5.85 -11.52
C TYR A 78 0.78 5.79 -10.40
N ILE A 79 0.06 4.69 -10.33
CA ILE A 79 -0.93 4.44 -9.26
C ILE A 79 -0.48 3.25 -8.42
N THR A 80 -0.54 3.41 -7.10
CA THR A 80 -0.30 2.33 -6.14
C THR A 80 -1.61 1.80 -5.57
N ILE A 81 -1.87 0.52 -5.77
CA ILE A 81 -2.96 -0.22 -5.14
C ILE A 81 -2.47 -0.69 -3.76
N ASN A 82 -2.96 -0.04 -2.71
CA ASN A 82 -2.54 -0.35 -1.35
C ASN A 82 -3.46 -1.39 -0.71
N ILE A 83 -2.98 -2.62 -0.58
CA ILE A 83 -3.70 -3.75 0.03
C ILE A 83 -3.12 -4.17 1.39
N SER A 84 -2.29 -3.35 2.02
CA SER A 84 -1.36 -3.81 3.05
C SER A 84 -1.41 -3.04 4.38
N SER A 85 -2.28 -2.01 4.52
CA SER A 85 -2.31 -1.23 5.76
C SER A 85 -2.78 -2.08 6.95
N PRO A 86 -2.02 -2.12 8.07
CA PRO A 86 -2.47 -2.77 9.30
C PRO A 86 -3.52 -1.92 10.05
N ASN A 87 -3.68 -0.66 9.68
CA ASN A 87 -4.53 0.32 10.37
C ASN A 87 -5.95 0.42 9.78
N THR A 88 -6.27 -0.42 8.80
CA THR A 88 -7.59 -0.50 8.17
C THR A 88 -8.09 -1.93 8.26
N GLU A 89 -9.21 -2.09 8.94
CA GLU A 89 -9.84 -3.39 9.17
C GLU A 89 -10.10 -4.12 7.85
N ASN A 90 -9.77 -5.40 7.82
CA ASN A 90 -9.96 -6.31 6.68
C ASN A 90 -9.29 -5.88 5.35
N LEU A 91 -8.44 -4.84 5.31
CA LEU A 91 -7.74 -4.46 4.09
C LEU A 91 -6.77 -5.57 3.64
N ARG A 92 -6.20 -6.27 4.61
CA ARG A 92 -5.31 -7.42 4.35
C ARG A 92 -6.05 -8.68 3.86
N ASP A 93 -7.40 -8.67 3.80
CA ASP A 93 -8.16 -9.75 3.13
C ASP A 93 -7.79 -9.83 1.64
N PHE A 94 -7.40 -8.72 1.02
CA PHE A 94 -6.84 -8.73 -0.33
C PHE A 94 -5.49 -9.48 -0.46
N HIS A 95 -4.94 -10.02 0.62
CA HIS A 95 -3.87 -11.02 0.52
C HIS A 95 -4.41 -12.44 0.22
N LYS A 96 -5.73 -12.65 0.27
CA LYS A 96 -6.37 -13.88 -0.21
C LYS A 96 -6.38 -13.90 -1.74
N THR A 97 -6.06 -15.03 -2.32
CA THR A 97 -5.82 -15.19 -3.76
C THR A 97 -7.00 -14.71 -4.63
N SER A 98 -8.22 -15.10 -4.26
CA SER A 98 -9.44 -14.75 -5.00
C SER A 98 -9.73 -13.25 -4.98
N GLU A 99 -9.63 -12.65 -3.80
CA GLU A 99 -9.92 -11.23 -3.57
C GLU A 99 -8.91 -10.34 -4.31
N LEU A 100 -7.62 -10.69 -4.24
CA LEU A 100 -6.57 -9.95 -4.94
C LEU A 100 -6.74 -10.04 -6.45
N ASN A 101 -6.96 -11.23 -6.97
CA ASN A 101 -7.11 -11.44 -8.41
C ASN A 101 -8.32 -10.66 -8.96
N ASN A 102 -9.45 -10.69 -8.26
CA ASN A 102 -10.64 -9.92 -8.63
C ASN A 102 -10.36 -8.40 -8.62
N LEU A 103 -9.73 -7.89 -7.57
CA LEU A 103 -9.35 -6.48 -7.49
C LEU A 103 -8.45 -6.07 -8.66
N ILE A 104 -7.38 -6.84 -8.92
CA ILE A 104 -6.42 -6.52 -9.99
C ILE A 104 -7.10 -6.53 -11.35
N LYS A 105 -7.92 -7.54 -11.66
CA LYS A 105 -8.65 -7.62 -12.93
C LYS A 105 -9.56 -6.40 -13.10
N THR A 106 -10.34 -6.05 -12.09
CA THR A 106 -11.24 -4.89 -12.15
C THR A 106 -10.46 -3.58 -12.35
N ILE A 107 -9.30 -3.42 -11.71
CA ILE A 107 -8.43 -2.25 -11.90
C ILE A 107 -7.88 -2.19 -13.33
N LEU A 108 -7.43 -3.32 -13.89
CA LEU A 108 -6.89 -3.38 -15.24
C LEU A 108 -7.97 -3.15 -16.30
N GLU A 109 -9.18 -3.70 -16.11
CA GLU A 109 -10.34 -3.41 -16.95
C GLU A 109 -10.67 -1.92 -16.96
N GLU A 110 -10.71 -1.29 -15.80
CA GLU A 110 -10.98 0.14 -15.69
C GLU A 110 -9.89 1.01 -16.32
N LYS A 111 -8.62 0.62 -16.15
CA LYS A 111 -7.48 1.24 -16.83
C LYS A 111 -7.62 1.16 -18.36
N ASN A 112 -7.97 -0.02 -18.88
CA ASN A 112 -8.17 -0.24 -20.31
C ASN A 112 -9.36 0.56 -20.85
N ASN A 113 -10.50 0.57 -20.15
CA ASN A 113 -11.68 1.38 -20.50
C ASN A 113 -11.36 2.87 -20.53
N SER A 114 -10.37 3.32 -19.77
CA SER A 114 -9.90 4.70 -19.77
C SER A 114 -8.83 4.98 -20.84
N ASN A 115 -8.49 4.03 -21.71
CA ASN A 115 -7.43 4.10 -22.71
C ASN A 115 -6.08 4.59 -22.13
N SER A 116 -5.76 4.18 -20.91
CA SER A 116 -4.58 4.66 -20.19
C SER A 116 -3.46 3.62 -20.14
N SER A 117 -2.23 4.08 -20.35
CA SER A 117 -1.02 3.27 -20.17
C SER A 117 -0.35 3.49 -18.80
N ILE A 118 -1.03 4.15 -17.84
CA ILE A 118 -0.43 4.45 -16.54
C ILE A 118 0.07 3.17 -15.84
N PRO A 119 1.31 3.15 -15.30
CA PRO A 119 1.82 2.03 -14.54
C PRO A 119 1.03 1.80 -13.25
N ILE A 120 0.75 0.54 -12.96
CA ILE A 120 0.10 0.10 -11.71
C ILE A 120 1.13 -0.61 -10.85
N ALA A 121 1.27 -0.15 -9.60
CA ALA A 121 2.05 -0.81 -8.56
C ALA A 121 1.13 -1.40 -7.48
N VAL A 122 1.47 -2.58 -6.96
CA VAL A 122 0.77 -3.18 -5.83
C VAL A 122 1.64 -3.10 -4.58
N LYS A 123 1.12 -2.51 -3.49
CA LYS A 123 1.86 -2.39 -2.23
C LYS A 123 1.40 -3.42 -1.21
N ILE A 124 2.34 -4.25 -0.77
CA ILE A 124 2.11 -5.40 0.11
C ILE A 124 2.64 -5.20 1.52
N SER A 125 2.19 -6.06 2.45
CA SER A 125 2.65 -6.12 3.84
C SER A 125 3.98 -6.87 3.96
N PRO A 126 4.83 -6.53 4.96
CA PRO A 126 5.99 -7.33 5.29
C PRO A 126 5.63 -8.62 6.05
N ASP A 127 4.40 -8.75 6.56
CA ASP A 127 3.94 -9.82 7.43
C ASP A 127 3.45 -11.07 6.68
N LEU A 128 3.73 -11.15 5.37
CA LEU A 128 3.34 -12.27 4.53
C LEU A 128 4.15 -13.53 4.86
N SER A 129 3.47 -14.69 4.87
CA SER A 129 4.12 -15.99 4.84
C SER A 129 4.67 -16.29 3.45
N SER A 130 5.64 -17.20 3.34
CA SER A 130 6.23 -17.57 2.02
C SER A 130 5.17 -18.11 1.05
N ASN A 131 4.18 -18.88 1.53
CA ASN A 131 3.04 -19.34 0.71
C ASN A 131 2.19 -18.17 0.18
N GLN A 132 1.98 -17.10 1.00
CA GLN A 132 1.27 -15.91 0.53
C GLN A 132 2.11 -15.12 -0.47
N VAL A 133 3.42 -15.01 -0.24
CA VAL A 133 4.37 -14.40 -1.18
C VAL A 133 4.32 -15.09 -2.54
N GLU A 134 4.38 -16.42 -2.58
CA GLU A 134 4.29 -17.22 -3.82
C GLU A 134 2.97 -16.96 -4.57
N LYS A 135 1.83 -17.07 -3.87
CA LYS A 135 0.51 -16.85 -4.47
C LYS A 135 0.32 -15.43 -4.99
N ILE A 136 0.76 -14.43 -4.25
CA ILE A 136 0.69 -13.03 -4.69
C ILE A 136 1.58 -12.83 -5.91
N SER A 137 2.81 -13.34 -5.91
CA SER A 137 3.74 -13.24 -7.04
C SER A 137 3.13 -13.83 -8.30
N GLN A 138 2.52 -15.01 -8.21
CA GLN A 138 1.86 -15.66 -9.35
C GLN A 138 0.72 -14.81 -9.91
N ILE A 139 -0.15 -14.26 -9.03
CA ILE A 139 -1.25 -13.39 -9.47
C ILE A 139 -0.73 -12.13 -10.17
N LEU A 140 0.34 -11.53 -9.67
CA LEU A 140 0.92 -10.34 -10.29
C LEU A 140 1.51 -10.65 -11.67
N ILE A 141 2.18 -11.80 -11.83
CA ILE A 141 2.71 -12.27 -13.11
C ILE A 141 1.57 -12.52 -14.10
N ASP A 142 0.56 -13.31 -13.72
CA ASP A 142 -0.56 -13.71 -14.57
C ASP A 142 -1.35 -12.50 -15.08
N ASN A 143 -1.46 -11.45 -14.26
CA ASN A 143 -2.13 -10.21 -14.61
C ASN A 143 -1.18 -9.14 -15.20
N LYS A 144 0.08 -9.46 -15.47
CA LYS A 144 1.08 -8.55 -16.05
C LYS A 144 1.24 -7.24 -15.27
N ILE A 145 1.19 -7.33 -13.95
CA ILE A 145 1.49 -6.17 -13.09
C ILE A 145 2.99 -5.88 -13.17
N GLU A 146 3.33 -4.64 -13.49
CA GLU A 146 4.71 -4.23 -13.78
C GLU A 146 5.54 -3.92 -12.54
N THR A 147 4.89 -3.58 -11.41
CA THR A 147 5.60 -3.06 -10.23
C THR A 147 4.97 -3.55 -8.93
N ILE A 148 5.82 -3.91 -7.98
CA ILE A 148 5.44 -4.21 -6.60
C ILE A 148 6.20 -3.31 -5.63
N ILE A 149 5.54 -2.84 -4.56
CA ILE A 149 6.15 -2.04 -3.49
C ILE A 149 6.21 -2.88 -2.22
N ILE A 150 7.41 -3.06 -1.68
CA ILE A 150 7.72 -3.86 -0.49
C ILE A 150 8.52 -2.98 0.47
N SER A 151 7.97 -2.59 1.60
CA SER A 151 6.73 -3.03 2.20
C SER A 151 5.96 -1.88 2.87
N ASN A 152 4.79 -2.21 3.43
CA ASN A 152 4.10 -1.36 4.40
C ASN A 152 4.69 -1.56 5.82
N SER A 153 4.13 -0.90 6.81
CA SER A 153 4.43 -1.13 8.22
C SER A 153 3.88 -2.47 8.73
N THR A 154 4.48 -3.00 9.81
CA THR A 154 4.05 -4.22 10.49
C THR A 154 3.29 -3.90 11.78
N ASP A 155 2.32 -4.73 12.15
CA ASP A 155 1.70 -4.73 13.49
C ASP A 155 2.36 -5.74 14.45
N ARG A 156 3.40 -6.42 13.99
CA ARG A 156 4.19 -7.43 14.71
C ARG A 156 5.58 -6.90 15.06
N ASN A 157 6.45 -7.79 15.53
CA ASN A 157 7.88 -7.55 15.70
C ASN A 157 8.21 -6.44 16.72
N ARG A 158 7.61 -6.52 17.91
CA ARG A 158 7.78 -5.56 19.01
C ARG A 158 8.82 -5.99 20.05
N GLU A 159 9.21 -7.26 20.07
CA GLU A 159 9.95 -7.90 21.15
C GLU A 159 11.35 -7.33 21.37
N GLY A 160 12.00 -6.85 20.32
CA GLY A 160 13.34 -6.23 20.41
C GLY A 160 13.34 -4.73 20.67
N LEU A 161 12.18 -4.08 20.81
CA LEU A 161 12.10 -2.63 20.99
C LEU A 161 12.31 -2.24 22.47
N THR A 162 13.02 -1.14 22.68
CA THR A 162 13.38 -0.61 24.00
C THR A 162 12.49 0.55 24.44
N ASN A 163 12.04 1.38 23.52
CA ASN A 163 11.23 2.57 23.81
C ASN A 163 9.84 2.18 24.39
N MET A 164 9.36 2.95 25.36
CA MET A 164 8.07 2.72 26.00
C MET A 164 6.88 2.78 25.05
N ASN A 165 6.97 3.55 23.96
CA ASN A 165 5.95 3.59 22.93
C ASN A 165 5.78 2.27 22.15
N ARG A 166 6.65 1.27 22.36
CA ARG A 166 6.53 -0.07 21.74
C ARG A 166 5.18 -0.74 21.99
N PHE A 167 4.51 -0.39 23.09
CA PHE A 167 3.20 -0.96 23.48
C PHE A 167 2.02 -0.30 22.74
N GLU A 168 2.27 0.81 22.01
CA GLU A 168 1.23 1.50 21.27
C GLU A 168 0.73 0.66 20.07
N LYS A 169 -0.59 0.65 19.88
CA LYS A 169 -1.20 0.02 18.71
C LYS A 169 -0.90 0.80 17.44
N GLY A 170 -0.70 0.10 16.32
CA GLY A 170 -0.45 0.73 15.01
C GLY A 170 0.61 0.00 14.20
N GLY A 171 0.94 0.54 13.03
CA GLY A 171 1.99 0.00 12.17
C GLY A 171 3.36 0.51 12.58
N LEU A 172 4.29 -0.40 12.86
CA LEU A 172 5.71 -0.14 13.10
C LEU A 172 6.45 0.00 11.78
N SER A 173 7.28 1.03 11.67
CA SER A 173 8.18 1.30 10.55
C SER A 173 9.55 1.75 11.05
N GLY A 174 10.54 1.89 10.16
CA GLY A 174 11.91 2.23 10.49
C GLY A 174 12.81 1.01 10.55
N LYS A 175 13.98 1.14 11.17
CA LYS A 175 15.03 0.11 11.23
C LYS A 175 14.56 -1.30 11.66
N PRO A 176 13.65 -1.46 12.63
CA PRO A 176 13.21 -2.78 13.06
C PRO A 176 12.55 -3.63 11.98
N ILE A 177 12.03 -3.02 10.89
CA ILE A 177 11.39 -3.77 9.81
C ILE A 177 12.32 -4.11 8.65
N GLU A 178 13.56 -3.64 8.65
CA GLU A 178 14.53 -3.85 7.57
C GLU A 178 14.68 -5.34 7.22
N LYS A 179 14.96 -6.18 8.22
CA LYS A 179 15.18 -7.62 7.99
C LYS A 179 13.96 -8.32 7.40
N ILE A 180 12.76 -8.01 7.88
CA ILE A 180 11.53 -8.65 7.37
C ILE A 180 11.18 -8.12 5.97
N SER A 181 11.39 -6.83 5.70
CA SER A 181 11.22 -6.26 4.36
C SER A 181 12.19 -6.88 3.36
N ASN A 182 13.48 -6.98 3.72
CA ASN A 182 14.52 -7.59 2.88
C ASN A 182 14.25 -9.07 2.61
N ARG A 183 13.74 -9.82 3.60
CA ARG A 183 13.31 -11.21 3.38
C ARG A 183 12.22 -11.29 2.30
N VAL A 184 11.16 -10.49 2.41
CA VAL A 184 10.07 -10.49 1.43
C VAL A 184 10.55 -10.03 0.05
N ILE A 185 11.43 -9.02 -0.01
CA ILE A 185 12.05 -8.57 -1.26
C ILE A 185 12.80 -9.72 -1.93
N ASN A 186 13.64 -10.44 -1.17
CA ASN A 186 14.42 -11.55 -1.70
C ASN A 186 13.55 -12.71 -2.17
N GLU A 187 12.56 -13.11 -1.39
CA GLU A 187 11.61 -14.17 -1.77
C GLU A 187 10.87 -13.80 -3.07
N ILE A 188 10.34 -12.58 -3.17
CA ILE A 188 9.65 -12.12 -4.38
C ILE A 188 10.60 -12.03 -5.56
N TYR A 189 11.81 -11.48 -5.39
CA TYR A 189 12.78 -11.38 -6.47
C TYR A 189 13.13 -12.76 -7.06
N ASN A 190 13.28 -13.77 -6.21
CA ASN A 190 13.54 -15.15 -6.66
C ASN A 190 12.38 -15.75 -7.46
N LEU A 191 11.14 -15.33 -7.18
CA LEU A 191 9.94 -15.81 -7.88
C LEU A 191 9.66 -15.05 -9.20
N VAL A 192 9.81 -13.72 -9.18
CA VAL A 192 9.41 -12.88 -10.31
C VAL A 192 10.59 -12.49 -11.21
N GLY A 193 11.81 -12.54 -10.70
CA GLY A 193 13.03 -12.16 -11.44
C GLY A 193 12.93 -10.73 -11.99
N LYS A 194 13.21 -10.58 -13.28
CA LYS A 194 13.13 -9.28 -13.98
C LYS A 194 11.73 -8.95 -14.54
N GLN A 195 10.74 -9.83 -14.35
CA GLN A 195 9.41 -9.64 -14.91
C GLN A 195 8.64 -8.52 -14.20
N ILE A 196 8.88 -8.32 -12.89
CA ILE A 196 8.24 -7.30 -12.08
C ILE A 196 9.31 -6.42 -11.43
N LYS A 197 9.16 -5.10 -11.54
CA LYS A 197 10.03 -4.14 -10.86
C LYS A 197 9.69 -4.10 -9.37
N ILE A 198 10.71 -4.10 -8.52
CA ILE A 198 10.54 -4.03 -7.06
C ILE A 198 10.96 -2.65 -6.56
N ILE A 199 10.09 -2.01 -5.80
CA ILE A 199 10.41 -0.79 -5.04
C ILE A 199 10.50 -1.17 -3.57
N GLY A 200 11.71 -1.15 -3.01
CA GLY A 200 11.95 -1.40 -1.59
C GLY A 200 11.61 -0.18 -0.75
N VAL A 201 10.88 -0.37 0.35
CA VAL A 201 10.49 0.67 1.31
C VAL A 201 10.46 0.09 2.71
N GLY A 202 11.02 0.82 3.66
CA GLY A 202 10.97 0.51 5.09
C GLY A 202 12.27 -0.07 5.63
N GLY A 203 12.83 0.61 6.62
CA GLY A 203 14.10 0.23 7.24
C GLY A 203 15.35 0.69 6.47
N VAL A 204 15.19 1.61 5.51
CA VAL A 204 16.27 2.17 4.69
C VAL A 204 16.86 3.41 5.38
#